data_438903f4cf45cc25cc694c420f72a1ff
#
_entry.id   438903f4cf45cc25cc694c420f72a1ff
#
_cell.length_a   1.000
_cell.length_b   1.000
_cell.length_c   1.000
_cell.angle_alpha   90.00
_cell.angle_beta   90.00
_cell.angle_gamma   90.00
#
_symmetry.space_group_name_H-M   'P 1'
#
loop_
_entity.id
_entity.type
_entity.pdbx_description
1 polymer ?
#
loop_
_entity_poly.entity_id
_entity_poly.type
_entity_poly.pdbx_seq_one_letter_code
_entity_poly.pdbx_strand_id
1 'polypeptide(L)'
;MPEILMFQGTGSGVGKSVLAAGFCRLLKNRGFRALPFKAQNMALNSGVTPEGLEMGRAQFVQAEACGVFPDVRMNPVLLKPQGAGESQLIRMGKVVGTCSAREYYKMAEENFRIAKEAFDSLKTEADWIVMEGAGSPAEINLQATDIVNMRMAEYAGAKVILIGDIDRGGVFAWLKGTYDLIQPRHRSLLHGMLINKFRGDVSLLHPGIKQFNQIVPVPVMGIIPWREMKLEDEDSQNLQSKIVTDAKLEVAIIRLPYISNFTDFDPLKQISEISVRFVNSVAELESAELIIIPGSKNTLYDLRFLHQKGFAEKLKQISGRTWILGICGGFQMLGEKVDDPYNMESSATTGESSVAEKSGISAKSGTADKCATSANSTFANSESGLGLLPMTTVLEGDKKLVRREYKGQNWLAGLNWTGYEIHLGQTEFVEKPQEPFVVTDAPEAHKAALGVIERKRKIIGTYIHGWLESPEVIQQLFALLSSETFEIPFSFQETKEREMDELALFLEKHCEIEKILRN
;
A
#
# COMPACT_ATOMS: atom_id res chain seq x y z
N MET A 1 28.88 -14.69 -4.97
CA MET A 1 27.41 -14.62 -5.17
C MET A 1 26.82 -14.11 -3.87
N PRO A 2 25.78 -13.29 -3.90
CA PRO A 2 25.16 -12.81 -2.68
C PRO A 2 24.55 -13.96 -1.87
N GLU A 3 24.45 -13.78 -0.56
CA GLU A 3 23.63 -14.62 0.30
C GLU A 3 22.16 -14.25 0.13
N ILE A 4 21.26 -15.22 0.18
CA ILE A 4 19.85 -15.00 -0.10
C ILE A 4 18.99 -15.51 1.04
N LEU A 5 18.28 -14.60 1.69
CA LEU A 5 17.38 -14.88 2.79
C LEU A 5 15.94 -14.56 2.34
N MET A 6 15.02 -15.48 2.57
CA MET A 6 13.62 -15.29 2.15
C MET A 6 12.65 -15.48 3.29
N PHE A 7 11.78 -14.49 3.51
CA PHE A 7 10.71 -14.57 4.49
C PHE A 7 9.41 -15.01 3.82
N GLN A 8 8.87 -16.15 4.27
CA GLN A 8 7.55 -16.64 3.87
C GLN A 8 6.65 -16.75 5.10
N GLY A 9 5.34 -16.70 4.92
CA GLY A 9 4.39 -16.73 6.01
C GLY A 9 3.43 -17.89 5.94
N THR A 10 2.89 -18.30 7.09
CA THR A 10 1.78 -19.26 7.14
C THR A 10 0.46 -18.67 6.62
N GLY A 11 0.44 -17.38 6.27
CA GLY A 11 -0.70 -16.67 5.73
C GLY A 11 -0.40 -15.19 5.47
N SER A 12 -1.43 -14.43 5.08
CA SER A 12 -1.36 -12.97 4.97
C SER A 12 -1.35 -12.31 6.35
N GLY A 13 -0.73 -11.13 6.46
CA GLY A 13 -0.73 -10.33 7.70
C GLY A 13 0.13 -10.89 8.83
N VAL A 14 0.91 -11.96 8.63
CA VAL A 14 1.78 -12.54 9.68
C VAL A 14 3.03 -11.70 10.00
N GLY A 15 3.29 -10.61 9.26
CA GLY A 15 4.40 -9.69 9.48
C GLY A 15 5.60 -9.85 8.55
N LYS A 16 5.46 -10.54 7.41
CA LYS A 16 6.56 -10.75 6.43
C LYS A 16 7.26 -9.46 6.04
N SER A 17 6.51 -8.45 5.60
CA SER A 17 7.03 -7.20 5.05
C SER A 17 7.83 -6.40 6.10
N VAL A 18 7.32 -6.34 7.33
CA VAL A 18 7.98 -5.69 8.47
C VAL A 18 9.28 -6.41 8.83
N LEU A 19 9.24 -7.75 8.92
CA LEU A 19 10.44 -8.52 9.25
C LEU A 19 11.48 -8.43 8.15
N ALA A 20 11.08 -8.48 6.88
CA ALA A 20 11.97 -8.26 5.75
C ALA A 20 12.63 -6.87 5.80
N ALA A 21 11.87 -5.80 6.07
CA ALA A 21 12.41 -4.45 6.25
C ALA A 21 13.41 -4.38 7.42
N GLY A 22 13.08 -5.00 8.55
CA GLY A 22 13.97 -5.05 9.72
C GLY A 22 15.27 -5.78 9.43
N PHE A 23 15.24 -6.90 8.69
CA PHE A 23 16.45 -7.61 8.27
C PHE A 23 17.24 -6.84 7.19
N CYS A 24 16.57 -6.12 6.28
CA CYS A 24 17.23 -5.17 5.38
C CYS A 24 18.05 -4.15 6.18
N ARG A 25 17.43 -3.52 7.19
CA ARG A 25 18.08 -2.53 8.04
C ARG A 25 19.21 -3.13 8.88
N LEU A 26 19.00 -4.31 9.47
CA LEU A 26 20.01 -5.04 10.25
C LEU A 26 21.25 -5.31 9.41
N LEU A 27 21.09 -5.81 8.19
CA LEU A 27 22.21 -6.10 7.29
C LEU A 27 22.94 -4.82 6.89
N LYS A 28 22.21 -3.74 6.56
CA LYS A 28 22.81 -2.41 6.33
C LYS A 28 23.63 -1.94 7.52
N ASN A 29 23.10 -2.05 8.74
CA ASN A 29 23.78 -1.60 9.96
C ASN A 29 25.04 -2.43 10.26
N ARG A 30 25.08 -3.68 9.77
CA ARG A 30 26.28 -4.54 9.81
C ARG A 30 27.27 -4.27 8.67
N GLY A 31 27.03 -3.28 7.84
CA GLY A 31 27.91 -2.86 6.76
C GLY A 31 27.77 -3.65 5.45
N PHE A 32 26.75 -4.49 5.31
CA PHE A 32 26.47 -5.20 4.08
C PHE A 32 25.63 -4.37 3.11
N ARG A 33 25.90 -4.51 1.82
CA ARG A 33 25.02 -4.02 0.77
C ARG A 33 23.87 -5.01 0.60
N ALA A 34 22.74 -4.72 1.25
CA ALA A 34 21.52 -5.50 1.15
C ALA A 34 20.58 -4.88 0.11
N LEU A 35 19.83 -5.72 -0.62
CA LEU A 35 18.74 -5.30 -1.52
C LEU A 35 17.49 -6.12 -1.23
N PRO A 36 16.29 -5.52 -1.23
CA PRO A 36 15.06 -6.25 -1.10
C PRO A 36 14.60 -6.85 -2.44
N PHE A 37 13.79 -7.92 -2.39
CA PHE A 37 13.18 -8.48 -3.58
C PHE A 37 11.84 -9.16 -3.27
N LYS A 38 10.82 -8.87 -4.05
CA LYS A 38 9.54 -9.58 -4.04
C LYS A 38 9.08 -9.79 -5.46
N ALA A 39 9.13 -11.01 -5.94
CA ALA A 39 8.85 -11.34 -7.36
C ALA A 39 7.49 -10.84 -7.84
N GLN A 40 6.47 -10.94 -6.97
CA GLN A 40 5.13 -10.43 -7.21
C GLN A 40 4.58 -9.79 -5.93
N ASN A 41 3.96 -8.62 -6.07
CA ASN A 41 3.18 -8.00 -5.01
C ASN A 41 1.72 -7.78 -5.45
N MET A 42 0.79 -7.80 -4.51
CA MET A 42 -0.60 -7.40 -4.71
C MET A 42 -0.93 -6.35 -3.67
N ALA A 43 -0.99 -5.08 -4.08
CA ALA A 43 -1.21 -3.95 -3.17
C ALA A 43 -1.90 -2.78 -3.88
N LEU A 44 -2.71 -2.04 -3.15
CA LEU A 44 -3.27 -0.76 -3.61
C LEU A 44 -2.28 0.39 -3.44
N ASN A 45 -1.40 0.28 -2.43
CA ASN A 45 -0.34 1.25 -2.17
C ASN A 45 0.86 1.02 -3.09
N SER A 46 1.28 2.06 -3.74
CA SER A 46 2.47 2.08 -4.59
C SER A 46 3.14 3.44 -4.54
N GLY A 47 4.39 3.50 -4.98
CA GLY A 47 5.12 4.74 -5.16
C GLY A 47 5.75 4.81 -6.54
N VAL A 48 6.36 5.95 -6.84
CA VAL A 48 7.04 6.21 -8.10
C VAL A 48 8.54 6.27 -7.83
N THR A 49 9.32 5.44 -8.54
CA THR A 49 10.78 5.43 -8.44
C THR A 49 11.38 6.71 -9.02
N PRO A 50 12.68 7.00 -8.78
CA PRO A 50 13.33 8.16 -9.41
C PRO A 50 13.22 8.18 -10.94
N GLU A 51 13.14 7.01 -11.58
CA GLU A 51 13.04 6.86 -13.03
C GLU A 51 11.58 7.04 -13.55
N GLY A 52 10.63 7.36 -12.68
CA GLY A 52 9.22 7.52 -13.07
C GLY A 52 8.50 6.19 -13.30
N LEU A 53 8.86 5.14 -12.59
CA LEU A 53 8.28 3.79 -12.69
C LEU A 53 7.54 3.42 -11.40
N GLU A 54 6.48 2.62 -11.52
CA GLU A 54 5.62 2.25 -10.39
C GLU A 54 6.09 0.97 -9.69
N MET A 55 6.13 1.00 -8.34
CA MET A 55 6.50 -0.15 -7.51
C MET A 55 5.64 -0.22 -6.24
N GLY A 56 5.44 -1.42 -5.70
CA GLY A 56 4.70 -1.64 -4.45
C GLY A 56 5.34 -0.93 -3.25
N ARG A 57 4.51 -0.32 -2.39
CA ARG A 57 4.99 0.51 -1.27
C ARG A 57 5.84 -0.26 -0.26
N ALA A 58 5.52 -1.53 0.04
CA ALA A 58 6.33 -2.34 0.94
C ALA A 58 7.80 -2.44 0.49
N GLN A 59 8.06 -2.60 -0.82
CA GLN A 59 9.42 -2.67 -1.34
C GLN A 59 10.12 -1.31 -1.36
N PHE A 60 9.36 -0.19 -1.39
CA PHE A 60 9.93 1.14 -1.10
C PHE A 60 10.51 1.20 0.32
N VAL A 61 9.70 0.83 1.32
CA VAL A 61 10.12 0.81 2.73
C VAL A 61 11.34 -0.10 2.93
N GLN A 62 11.35 -1.25 2.27
CA GLN A 62 12.48 -2.18 2.34
C GLN A 62 13.74 -1.63 1.67
N ALA A 63 13.61 -0.92 0.54
CA ALA A 63 14.73 -0.23 -0.12
C ALA A 63 15.29 0.89 0.75
N GLU A 64 14.43 1.71 1.35
CA GLU A 64 14.80 2.73 2.32
C GLU A 64 15.51 2.11 3.55
N ALA A 65 15.02 0.98 4.06
CA ALA A 65 15.67 0.24 5.14
C ALA A 65 17.09 -0.22 4.76
N CYS A 66 17.30 -0.62 3.51
CA CYS A 66 18.63 -0.93 2.95
C CYS A 66 19.48 0.33 2.72
N GLY A 67 18.90 1.54 2.74
CA GLY A 67 19.56 2.80 2.41
C GLY A 67 19.87 2.95 0.92
N VAL A 68 19.03 2.39 0.06
CA VAL A 68 19.15 2.46 -1.40
C VAL A 68 17.91 3.10 -2.01
N PHE A 69 18.05 3.66 -3.20
CA PHE A 69 16.89 4.14 -3.95
C PHE A 69 16.00 2.98 -4.40
N PRO A 70 14.67 3.16 -4.35
CA PRO A 70 13.73 2.17 -4.88
C PRO A 70 13.95 1.92 -6.38
N ASP A 71 13.99 0.66 -6.76
CA ASP A 71 14.20 0.19 -8.13
C ASP A 71 13.12 -0.86 -8.48
N VAL A 72 12.48 -0.74 -9.62
CA VAL A 72 11.39 -1.64 -10.03
C VAL A 72 11.81 -3.11 -10.13
N ARG A 73 13.11 -3.38 -10.28
CA ARG A 73 13.67 -4.74 -10.24
C ARG A 73 13.42 -5.42 -8.89
N MET A 74 13.26 -4.63 -7.80
CA MET A 74 12.95 -5.14 -6.46
C MET A 74 11.51 -5.66 -6.33
N ASN A 75 10.60 -5.19 -7.21
CA ASN A 75 9.23 -5.69 -7.33
C ASN A 75 8.78 -5.69 -8.81
N PRO A 76 9.25 -6.66 -9.61
CA PRO A 76 9.06 -6.67 -11.06
C PRO A 76 7.62 -6.88 -11.52
N VAL A 77 6.77 -7.50 -10.69
CA VAL A 77 5.35 -7.74 -10.98
C VAL A 77 4.49 -7.18 -9.85
N LEU A 78 3.61 -6.23 -10.18
CA LEU A 78 2.67 -5.66 -9.23
C LEU A 78 1.24 -5.82 -9.77
N LEU A 79 0.34 -6.30 -8.92
CA LEU A 79 -1.09 -6.38 -9.17
C LEU A 79 -1.82 -5.35 -8.31
N LYS A 80 -2.66 -4.53 -8.93
CA LYS A 80 -3.53 -3.58 -8.23
C LYS A 80 -4.99 -3.97 -8.43
N PRO A 81 -5.67 -4.51 -7.40
CA PRO A 81 -7.09 -4.83 -7.49
C PRO A 81 -7.93 -3.62 -7.91
N GLN A 82 -8.86 -3.82 -8.87
CA GLN A 82 -9.72 -2.76 -9.39
C GLN A 82 -11.21 -3.01 -9.13
N GLY A 83 -11.58 -4.18 -8.62
CA GLY A 83 -12.95 -4.64 -8.42
C GLY A 83 -13.36 -5.72 -9.42
N ALA A 84 -14.55 -6.29 -9.24
CA ALA A 84 -15.12 -7.35 -10.09
C ALA A 84 -14.20 -8.58 -10.32
N GLY A 85 -13.21 -8.81 -9.45
CA GLY A 85 -12.23 -9.89 -9.60
C GLY A 85 -11.12 -9.60 -10.61
N GLU A 86 -10.98 -8.36 -11.04
CA GLU A 86 -9.93 -7.89 -11.94
C GLU A 86 -8.83 -7.14 -11.20
N SER A 87 -7.64 -7.16 -11.80
CA SER A 87 -6.48 -6.41 -11.31
C SER A 87 -5.74 -5.76 -12.46
N GLN A 88 -5.25 -4.54 -12.25
CA GLN A 88 -4.29 -3.93 -13.15
C GLN A 88 -2.94 -4.62 -12.97
N LEU A 89 -2.39 -5.16 -14.06
CA LEU A 89 -1.07 -5.78 -14.11
C LEU A 89 -0.02 -4.73 -14.47
N ILE A 90 1.01 -4.64 -13.64
CA ILE A 90 2.16 -3.76 -13.84
C ILE A 90 3.40 -4.64 -13.88
N ARG A 91 4.20 -4.53 -14.94
CA ARG A 91 5.48 -5.23 -15.13
C ARG A 91 6.61 -4.22 -15.26
N MET A 92 7.67 -4.42 -14.48
CA MET A 92 8.83 -3.51 -14.45
C MET A 92 8.40 -2.03 -14.38
N GLY A 93 7.42 -1.75 -13.53
CA GLY A 93 6.90 -0.41 -13.27
C GLY A 93 5.98 0.18 -14.34
N LYS A 94 5.64 -0.56 -15.40
CA LYS A 94 4.76 -0.11 -16.49
C LYS A 94 3.46 -0.90 -16.51
N VAL A 95 2.36 -0.20 -16.72
CA VAL A 95 1.04 -0.83 -16.89
C VAL A 95 1.03 -1.67 -18.15
N VAL A 96 0.65 -2.95 -18.04
CA VAL A 96 0.50 -3.88 -19.17
C VAL A 96 -0.96 -3.97 -19.61
N GLY A 97 -1.89 -3.87 -18.66
CA GLY A 97 -3.32 -3.98 -18.89
C GLY A 97 -4.06 -4.43 -17.63
N THR A 98 -5.32 -4.75 -17.79
CA THR A 98 -6.18 -5.33 -16.75
C THR A 98 -6.40 -6.81 -17.05
N CYS A 99 -6.39 -7.64 -16.02
CA CYS A 99 -6.62 -9.08 -16.17
C CYS A 99 -7.42 -9.65 -14.99
N SER A 100 -8.22 -10.67 -15.28
CA SER A 100 -8.82 -11.53 -14.27
C SER A 100 -7.77 -12.46 -13.64
N ALA A 101 -8.08 -13.04 -12.47
CA ALA A 101 -7.20 -14.02 -11.84
C ALA A 101 -6.87 -15.20 -12.78
N ARG A 102 -7.85 -15.67 -13.56
CA ARG A 102 -7.65 -16.78 -14.52
C ARG A 102 -6.68 -16.41 -15.64
N GLU A 103 -6.76 -15.20 -16.16
CA GLU A 103 -5.83 -14.70 -17.20
C GLU A 103 -4.44 -14.49 -16.62
N TYR A 104 -4.35 -13.96 -15.40
CA TYR A 104 -3.08 -13.80 -14.71
C TYR A 104 -2.33 -15.11 -14.56
N TYR A 105 -3.00 -16.20 -14.15
CA TYR A 105 -2.36 -17.51 -14.01
C TYR A 105 -1.88 -18.09 -15.34
N LYS A 106 -2.50 -17.75 -16.48
CA LYS A 106 -1.99 -18.13 -17.80
C LYS A 106 -0.67 -17.42 -18.16
N MET A 107 -0.40 -16.27 -17.55
CA MET A 107 0.83 -15.49 -17.74
C MET A 107 1.93 -15.83 -16.70
N ALA A 108 1.73 -16.85 -15.86
CA ALA A 108 2.65 -17.19 -14.75
C ALA A 108 4.09 -17.43 -15.24
N GLU A 109 4.28 -18.15 -16.36
CA GLU A 109 5.62 -18.44 -16.89
C GLU A 109 6.33 -17.17 -17.37
N GLU A 110 5.61 -16.27 -18.04
CA GLU A 110 6.17 -15.00 -18.50
C GLU A 110 6.51 -14.10 -17.29
N ASN A 111 5.61 -14.00 -16.33
CA ASN A 111 5.84 -13.23 -15.12
C ASN A 111 7.03 -13.79 -14.33
N PHE A 112 7.18 -15.11 -14.28
CA PHE A 112 8.33 -15.75 -13.64
C PHE A 112 9.64 -15.47 -14.38
N ARG A 113 9.63 -15.48 -15.71
CA ARG A 113 10.78 -15.11 -16.52
C ARG A 113 11.24 -13.68 -16.21
N ILE A 114 10.31 -12.72 -16.18
CA ILE A 114 10.57 -11.32 -15.83
C ILE A 114 11.14 -11.21 -14.41
N ALA A 115 10.55 -11.93 -13.46
CA ALA A 115 11.03 -11.94 -12.07
C ALA A 115 12.46 -12.49 -11.96
N LYS A 116 12.80 -13.55 -12.70
CA LYS A 116 14.16 -14.11 -12.73
C LYS A 116 15.17 -13.14 -13.32
N GLU A 117 14.86 -12.50 -14.43
CA GLU A 117 15.73 -11.51 -15.07
C GLU A 117 16.03 -10.32 -14.16
N ALA A 118 14.98 -9.81 -13.49
CA ALA A 118 15.14 -8.74 -12.49
C ALA A 118 16.01 -9.18 -11.31
N PHE A 119 15.75 -10.37 -10.75
CA PHE A 119 16.53 -10.93 -9.65
C PHE A 119 18.00 -11.15 -10.03
N ASP A 120 18.28 -11.74 -11.19
CA ASP A 120 19.65 -12.01 -11.64
C ASP A 120 20.45 -10.73 -11.86
N SER A 121 19.80 -9.65 -12.30
CA SER A 121 20.46 -8.35 -12.41
C SER A 121 20.81 -7.77 -11.03
N LEU A 122 19.91 -7.88 -10.03
CA LEU A 122 20.19 -7.40 -8.66
C LEU A 122 21.28 -8.20 -7.95
N LYS A 123 21.43 -9.50 -8.25
CA LYS A 123 22.47 -10.36 -7.66
C LYS A 123 23.88 -9.84 -7.86
N THR A 124 24.13 -9.11 -8.91
CA THR A 124 25.47 -8.56 -9.22
C THR A 124 25.81 -7.33 -8.38
N GLU A 125 24.81 -6.78 -7.68
CA GLU A 125 24.90 -5.49 -7.02
C GLU A 125 24.86 -5.59 -5.47
N ALA A 126 24.65 -6.77 -4.91
CA ALA A 126 24.41 -6.95 -3.48
C ALA A 126 25.33 -8.00 -2.84
N ASP A 127 25.58 -7.84 -1.53
CA ASP A 127 26.14 -8.89 -0.67
C ASP A 127 25.03 -9.81 -0.17
N TRP A 128 23.82 -9.24 0.05
CA TRP A 128 22.62 -9.93 0.50
C TRP A 128 21.41 -9.53 -0.31
N ILE A 129 20.55 -10.50 -0.63
CA ILE A 129 19.18 -10.22 -1.11
C ILE A 129 18.19 -10.73 -0.06
N VAL A 130 17.39 -9.82 0.48
CA VAL A 130 16.29 -10.13 1.39
C VAL A 130 15.02 -10.25 0.59
N MET A 131 14.52 -11.48 0.47
CA MET A 131 13.32 -11.78 -0.32
C MET A 131 12.08 -11.88 0.56
N GLU A 132 10.94 -11.56 -0.02
CA GLU A 132 9.63 -11.70 0.61
C GLU A 132 8.68 -12.51 -0.27
N GLY A 133 8.00 -13.50 0.35
CA GLY A 133 6.89 -14.23 -0.28
C GLY A 133 5.55 -13.51 -0.16
N ALA A 134 4.51 -14.04 -0.80
CA ALA A 134 3.13 -13.55 -0.71
C ALA A 134 2.19 -14.65 -0.20
N GLY A 135 1.23 -14.28 0.67
CA GLY A 135 0.30 -15.23 1.26
C GLY A 135 1.01 -16.36 1.99
N SER A 136 0.73 -17.61 1.60
CA SER A 136 1.33 -18.81 2.15
C SER A 136 1.86 -19.74 1.04
N PRO A 137 3.03 -20.39 1.22
CA PRO A 137 3.51 -21.43 0.31
C PRO A 137 2.68 -22.70 0.34
N ALA A 138 1.73 -22.81 1.28
CA ALA A 138 0.84 -23.95 1.47
C ALA A 138 -0.44 -23.88 0.65
N GLU A 139 -0.64 -22.85 -0.17
CA GLU A 139 -1.78 -22.74 -1.09
C GLU A 139 -1.65 -23.78 -2.22
N ILE A 140 -2.04 -25.04 -1.92
CA ILE A 140 -1.82 -26.20 -2.80
C ILE A 140 -2.44 -26.05 -4.19
N ASN A 141 -3.54 -25.32 -4.30
CA ASN A 141 -4.23 -25.00 -5.55
C ASN A 141 -3.46 -23.97 -6.41
N LEU A 142 -2.50 -23.24 -5.86
CA LEU A 142 -1.72 -22.21 -6.55
C LEU A 142 -0.25 -22.60 -6.79
N GLN A 143 0.23 -23.68 -6.16
CA GLN A 143 1.66 -24.06 -6.21
C GLN A 143 2.24 -24.19 -7.63
N ALA A 144 1.42 -24.61 -8.60
CA ALA A 144 1.88 -24.77 -9.99
C ALA A 144 2.12 -23.43 -10.71
N THR A 145 1.42 -22.38 -10.29
CA THR A 145 1.48 -21.04 -10.90
C THR A 145 2.08 -19.99 -9.98
N ASP A 146 2.45 -20.38 -8.77
CA ASP A 146 3.09 -19.51 -7.78
C ASP A 146 4.51 -19.16 -8.24
N ILE A 147 4.74 -17.86 -8.45
CA ILE A 147 6.04 -17.31 -8.86
C ILE A 147 6.75 -16.55 -7.73
N VAL A 148 6.17 -16.50 -6.53
CA VAL A 148 6.64 -15.60 -5.47
C VAL A 148 7.12 -16.33 -4.21
N ASN A 149 6.70 -17.57 -3.99
CA ASN A 149 7.09 -18.34 -2.81
C ASN A 149 8.15 -19.41 -3.13
N MET A 150 7.84 -20.71 -2.97
CA MET A 150 8.85 -21.77 -3.02
C MET A 150 9.53 -21.94 -4.38
N ARG A 151 8.82 -21.66 -5.48
CA ARG A 151 9.39 -21.71 -6.82
C ARG A 151 10.49 -20.64 -7.00
N MET A 152 10.27 -19.43 -6.47
CA MET A 152 11.29 -18.39 -6.51
C MET A 152 12.41 -18.66 -5.51
N ALA A 153 12.10 -19.21 -4.33
CA ALA A 153 13.10 -19.65 -3.36
C ALA A 153 14.05 -20.71 -3.95
N GLU A 154 13.52 -21.73 -4.65
CA GLU A 154 14.30 -22.76 -5.33
C GLU A 154 15.22 -22.16 -6.40
N TYR A 155 14.68 -21.28 -7.25
CA TYR A 155 15.48 -20.59 -8.28
C TYR A 155 16.62 -19.76 -7.71
N ALA A 156 16.32 -19.03 -6.63
CA ALA A 156 17.29 -18.15 -5.98
C ALA A 156 18.32 -18.92 -5.13
N GLY A 157 18.06 -20.16 -4.75
CA GLY A 157 18.84 -20.89 -3.75
C GLY A 157 18.69 -20.27 -2.35
N ALA A 158 17.50 -19.75 -2.02
CA ALA A 158 17.26 -18.98 -0.82
C ALA A 158 17.16 -19.82 0.44
N LYS A 159 17.70 -19.33 1.55
CA LYS A 159 17.38 -19.79 2.91
C LYS A 159 16.01 -19.25 3.29
N VAL A 160 15.03 -20.11 3.47
CA VAL A 160 13.64 -19.73 3.76
C VAL A 160 13.39 -19.71 5.26
N ILE A 161 12.90 -18.61 5.76
CA ILE A 161 12.40 -18.43 7.13
C ILE A 161 10.88 -18.38 7.08
N LEU A 162 10.22 -19.35 7.71
CA LEU A 162 8.77 -19.43 7.78
C LEU A 162 8.26 -18.68 9.02
N ILE A 163 7.34 -17.75 8.85
CA ILE A 163 6.78 -16.91 9.92
C ILE A 163 5.37 -17.40 10.26
N GLY A 164 5.13 -17.66 11.54
CA GLY A 164 3.80 -17.93 12.10
C GLY A 164 3.34 -16.79 13.01
N ASP A 165 2.05 -16.43 12.90
CA ASP A 165 1.39 -15.43 13.76
C ASP A 165 0.73 -16.15 14.95
N ILE A 166 1.20 -15.87 16.19
CA ILE A 166 0.66 -16.50 17.39
C ILE A 166 -0.58 -15.78 17.94
N ASP A 167 -0.78 -14.51 17.61
CA ASP A 167 -1.88 -13.68 18.13
C ASP A 167 -3.26 -14.23 17.71
N ARG A 168 -3.31 -14.97 16.59
CA ARG A 168 -4.51 -15.65 16.08
C ARG A 168 -4.76 -17.04 16.70
N GLY A 169 -3.86 -17.52 17.55
CA GLY A 169 -3.89 -18.87 18.11
C GLY A 169 -3.43 -19.96 17.13
N GLY A 170 -3.10 -21.15 17.64
CA GLY A 170 -2.77 -22.31 16.84
C GLY A 170 -1.46 -22.26 16.04
N VAL A 171 -0.49 -21.41 16.42
CA VAL A 171 0.73 -21.17 15.65
C VAL A 171 1.50 -22.44 15.28
N PHE A 172 1.57 -23.42 16.19
CA PHE A 172 2.23 -24.71 15.92
C PHE A 172 1.52 -25.52 14.84
N ALA A 173 0.18 -25.48 14.82
CA ALA A 173 -0.61 -26.13 13.78
C ALA A 173 -0.40 -25.43 12.42
N TRP A 174 -0.39 -24.11 12.39
CA TRP A 174 -0.12 -23.34 11.17
C TRP A 174 1.29 -23.61 10.62
N LEU A 175 2.32 -23.60 11.47
CA LEU A 175 3.70 -23.90 11.06
C LEU A 175 3.84 -25.35 10.56
N LYS A 176 3.29 -26.31 11.31
CA LYS A 176 3.33 -27.74 10.94
C LYS A 176 2.56 -28.01 9.65
N GLY A 177 1.33 -27.50 9.55
CA GLY A 177 0.50 -27.64 8.35
C GLY A 177 1.16 -27.04 7.11
N THR A 178 1.75 -25.85 7.23
CA THR A 178 2.50 -25.25 6.13
C THR A 178 3.69 -26.11 5.72
N TYR A 179 4.49 -26.59 6.70
CA TYR A 179 5.60 -27.49 6.43
C TYR A 179 5.18 -28.76 5.69
N ASP A 180 4.05 -29.37 6.08
CA ASP A 180 3.56 -30.61 5.47
C ASP A 180 3.03 -30.40 4.05
N LEU A 181 2.40 -29.26 3.78
CA LEU A 181 1.81 -28.93 2.48
C LEU A 181 2.82 -28.40 1.46
N ILE A 182 3.98 -27.91 1.90
CA ILE A 182 5.11 -27.60 1.02
C ILE A 182 5.60 -28.89 0.33
N GLN A 183 5.82 -28.82 -0.98
CA GLN A 183 6.33 -29.94 -1.76
C GLN A 183 7.61 -30.52 -1.13
N PRO A 184 7.77 -31.85 -1.01
CA PRO A 184 8.91 -32.46 -0.33
C PRO A 184 10.28 -31.98 -0.80
N ARG A 185 10.43 -31.70 -2.11
CA ARG A 185 11.67 -31.20 -2.71
C ARG A 185 12.07 -29.81 -2.20
N HIS A 186 11.10 -29.00 -1.79
CA HIS A 186 11.35 -27.64 -1.31
C HIS A 186 11.60 -27.56 0.21
N ARG A 187 11.32 -28.62 0.96
CA ARG A 187 11.49 -28.62 2.43
C ARG A 187 12.93 -28.38 2.87
N SER A 188 13.90 -28.79 2.05
CA SER A 188 15.32 -28.53 2.29
C SER A 188 15.71 -27.06 2.26
N LEU A 189 14.89 -26.20 1.65
CA LEU A 189 15.10 -24.75 1.64
C LEU A 189 14.67 -24.08 2.95
N LEU A 190 13.82 -24.75 3.76
CA LEU A 190 13.39 -24.22 5.05
C LEU A 190 14.55 -24.25 6.04
N HIS A 191 15.11 -23.08 6.31
CA HIS A 191 16.26 -22.89 7.18
C HIS A 191 15.86 -22.71 8.65
N GLY A 192 14.71 -22.05 8.90
CA GLY A 192 14.20 -21.78 10.24
C GLY A 192 12.75 -21.30 10.25
N MET A 193 12.22 -21.15 11.46
CA MET A 193 10.89 -20.62 11.71
C MET A 193 10.95 -19.48 12.71
N LEU A 194 10.06 -18.50 12.58
CA LEU A 194 9.86 -17.42 13.54
C LEU A 194 8.40 -17.43 14.02
N ILE A 195 8.21 -17.23 15.33
CA ILE A 195 6.90 -17.00 15.92
C ILE A 195 6.77 -15.50 16.17
N ASN A 196 5.83 -14.86 15.48
CA ASN A 196 5.66 -13.41 15.52
C ASN A 196 4.40 -13.01 16.33
N LYS A 197 4.37 -11.76 16.76
CA LYS A 197 3.28 -11.11 17.51
C LYS A 197 2.97 -11.77 18.85
N PHE A 198 3.98 -12.26 19.53
CA PHE A 198 3.83 -12.89 20.84
C PHE A 198 3.43 -11.87 21.91
N ARG A 199 2.46 -12.22 22.73
CA ARG A 199 2.04 -11.43 23.90
C ARG A 199 2.16 -12.27 25.16
N GLY A 200 2.77 -11.73 26.21
CA GLY A 200 2.89 -12.39 27.50
C GLY A 200 4.28 -12.89 27.83
N ASP A 201 4.36 -13.93 28.67
CA ASP A 201 5.62 -14.49 29.15
C ASP A 201 6.15 -15.57 28.18
N VAL A 202 7.28 -15.27 27.53
CA VAL A 202 7.96 -16.17 26.57
C VAL A 202 8.36 -17.50 27.22
N SER A 203 8.64 -17.54 28.52
CA SER A 203 9.04 -18.75 29.22
C SER A 203 7.98 -19.87 29.14
N LEU A 204 6.71 -19.50 29.08
CA LEU A 204 5.57 -20.43 28.93
C LEU A 204 5.52 -21.10 27.56
N LEU A 205 6.14 -20.50 26.54
CA LEU A 205 6.16 -21.05 25.18
C LEU A 205 7.32 -22.05 24.96
N HIS A 206 8.41 -21.91 25.71
CA HIS A 206 9.60 -22.75 25.53
C HIS A 206 9.36 -24.26 25.57
N PRO A 207 8.55 -24.83 26.50
CA PRO A 207 8.25 -26.26 26.50
C PRO A 207 7.53 -26.72 25.22
N GLY A 208 6.61 -25.87 24.71
CA GLY A 208 5.89 -26.14 23.45
C GLY A 208 6.85 -26.13 22.25
N ILE A 209 7.78 -25.19 22.17
CA ILE A 209 8.80 -25.13 21.12
C ILE A 209 9.69 -26.36 21.17
N LYS A 210 10.11 -26.79 22.38
CA LYS A 210 10.92 -28.01 22.53
C LYS A 210 10.21 -29.25 21.97
N GLN A 211 8.91 -29.40 22.24
CA GLN A 211 8.09 -30.49 21.69
C GLN A 211 7.92 -30.33 20.18
N PHE A 212 7.67 -29.11 19.70
CA PHE A 212 7.49 -28.83 18.28
C PHE A 212 8.73 -29.16 17.46
N ASN A 213 9.92 -28.85 17.96
CA ASN A 213 11.21 -29.16 17.30
C ASN A 213 11.48 -30.69 17.23
N GLN A 214 10.76 -31.52 18.00
CA GLN A 214 10.81 -32.98 17.85
C GLN A 214 9.88 -33.49 16.74
N ILE A 215 8.88 -32.68 16.35
CA ILE A 215 7.86 -33.03 15.35
C ILE A 215 8.26 -32.49 13.96
N VAL A 216 8.86 -31.30 13.91
CA VAL A 216 9.27 -30.64 12.66
C VAL A 216 10.79 -30.44 12.68
N PRO A 217 11.51 -30.97 11.67
CA PRO A 217 12.98 -30.91 11.63
C PRO A 217 13.52 -29.54 11.16
N VAL A 218 12.79 -28.45 11.43
CA VAL A 218 13.17 -27.06 11.14
C VAL A 218 13.08 -26.28 12.45
N PRO A 219 14.18 -25.66 12.93
CA PRO A 219 14.20 -25.04 14.24
C PRO A 219 13.39 -23.74 14.28
N VAL A 220 12.76 -23.47 15.43
CA VAL A 220 12.27 -22.13 15.76
C VAL A 220 13.45 -21.28 16.21
N MET A 221 13.77 -20.22 15.45
CA MET A 221 14.96 -19.38 15.62
C MET A 221 14.64 -17.99 16.23
N GLY A 222 13.40 -17.77 16.65
CA GLY A 222 13.03 -16.52 17.33
C GLY A 222 11.57 -16.48 17.71
N ILE A 223 11.32 -15.74 18.80
CA ILE A 223 9.99 -15.38 19.29
C ILE A 223 9.95 -13.86 19.35
N ILE A 224 9.18 -13.26 18.46
CA ILE A 224 9.12 -11.81 18.29
C ILE A 224 7.89 -11.30 19.04
N PRO A 225 8.08 -10.52 20.11
CA PRO A 225 6.97 -9.92 20.83
C PRO A 225 6.15 -9.00 19.93
N TRP A 226 4.87 -8.88 20.24
CA TRP A 226 4.02 -7.87 19.62
C TRP A 226 4.55 -6.47 19.96
N ARG A 227 4.73 -5.67 18.95
CA ARG A 227 5.09 -4.26 19.06
C ARG A 227 4.22 -3.49 18.09
N GLU A 228 3.70 -2.36 18.52
CA GLU A 228 3.14 -1.38 17.60
C GLU A 228 4.27 -0.84 16.72
N MET A 229 4.08 -0.99 15.42
CA MET A 229 5.07 -0.53 14.44
C MET A 229 4.56 0.76 13.82
N LYS A 230 5.41 1.77 13.78
CA LYS A 230 5.14 3.05 13.09
C LYS A 230 5.64 3.04 11.63
N LEU A 231 5.94 1.85 11.10
CA LEU A 231 6.24 1.67 9.69
C LEU A 231 4.96 1.63 8.87
N GLU A 232 5.06 2.08 7.64
CA GLU A 232 3.94 2.18 6.72
C GLU A 232 3.22 0.84 6.53
N ASP A 233 1.88 0.85 6.64
CA ASP A 233 1.05 -0.31 6.38
C ASP A 233 1.00 -0.61 4.87
N GLU A 234 1.15 -1.88 4.50
CA GLU A 234 0.98 -2.33 3.12
C GLU A 234 -0.50 -2.55 2.77
N ASP A 235 -1.30 -2.98 3.75
CA ASP A 235 -2.67 -3.46 3.52
C ASP A 235 -3.70 -2.46 4.09
N SER A 236 -4.61 -2.00 3.22
CA SER A 236 -5.71 -1.11 3.58
C SER A 236 -6.71 -1.72 4.59
N GLN A 237 -6.66 -3.03 4.81
CA GLN A 237 -7.51 -3.68 5.82
C GLN A 237 -7.08 -3.34 7.25
N ASN A 238 -5.80 -3.00 7.45
CA ASN A 238 -5.22 -2.72 8.76
C ASN A 238 -5.14 -1.22 9.10
N LEU A 239 -5.87 -0.36 8.37
CA LEU A 239 -5.87 1.09 8.64
C LEU A 239 -6.29 1.37 10.08
N GLN A 240 -5.37 1.86 10.87
CA GLN A 240 -5.60 2.21 12.26
C GLN A 240 -5.78 3.72 12.41
N SER A 241 -6.80 4.08 13.20
CA SER A 241 -6.99 5.45 13.66
C SER A 241 -6.07 5.75 14.85
N LYS A 242 -5.56 6.96 14.90
CA LYS A 242 -4.89 7.50 16.08
C LYS A 242 -5.85 8.44 16.80
N ILE A 243 -6.25 8.10 18.00
CA ILE A 243 -7.14 8.91 18.84
C ILE A 243 -6.32 9.52 19.96
N VAL A 244 -6.42 10.83 20.10
CA VAL A 244 -5.77 11.61 21.15
C VAL A 244 -6.86 12.24 22.01
N THR A 245 -6.79 12.04 23.33
CA THR A 245 -7.68 12.73 24.27
C THR A 245 -7.33 14.22 24.27
N ASP A 246 -8.34 15.09 24.15
CA ASP A 246 -8.16 16.54 24.06
C ASP A 246 -7.24 16.98 22.91
N ALA A 247 -7.41 16.36 21.75
CA ALA A 247 -6.69 16.73 20.55
C ALA A 247 -6.93 18.21 20.18
N LYS A 248 -5.87 18.92 19.78
CA LYS A 248 -5.98 20.29 19.28
C LYS A 248 -6.60 20.36 17.87
N LEU A 249 -6.59 19.25 17.14
CA LEU A 249 -7.14 19.13 15.80
C LEU A 249 -7.65 17.70 15.56
N GLU A 250 -8.86 17.59 15.01
CA GLU A 250 -9.48 16.35 14.59
C GLU A 250 -9.45 16.22 13.06
N VAL A 251 -8.76 15.22 12.55
CA VAL A 251 -8.70 14.89 11.13
C VAL A 251 -9.53 13.63 10.87
N ALA A 252 -10.52 13.74 9.98
CA ALA A 252 -11.33 12.61 9.54
C ALA A 252 -10.96 12.23 8.09
N ILE A 253 -10.53 11.00 7.88
CA ILE A 253 -10.21 10.44 6.56
C ILE A 253 -11.33 9.50 6.15
N ILE A 254 -12.01 9.77 5.06
CA ILE A 254 -13.10 8.90 4.58
C ILE A 254 -12.50 7.58 4.11
N ARG A 255 -12.95 6.48 4.69
CA ARG A 255 -12.49 5.13 4.30
C ARG A 255 -13.19 4.69 3.03
N LEU A 256 -12.60 5.02 1.90
CA LEU A 256 -13.09 4.59 0.58
C LEU A 256 -12.87 3.08 0.38
N PRO A 257 -13.77 2.36 -0.30
CA PRO A 257 -13.61 0.95 -0.65
C PRO A 257 -12.32 0.63 -1.42
N TYR A 258 -11.91 1.53 -2.33
CA TYR A 258 -10.68 1.41 -3.12
C TYR A 258 -9.64 2.45 -2.73
N ILE A 259 -9.58 2.79 -1.44
CA ILE A 259 -8.56 3.71 -0.91
C ILE A 259 -7.15 3.27 -1.34
N SER A 260 -6.37 4.21 -1.84
CA SER A 260 -4.99 3.97 -2.26
C SER A 260 -4.06 5.07 -1.72
N ASN A 261 -2.77 4.74 -1.59
CA ASN A 261 -1.73 5.65 -1.12
C ASN A 261 -2.06 6.32 0.23
N PHE A 262 -2.69 5.55 1.11
CA PHE A 262 -3.11 6.02 2.44
C PHE A 262 -1.93 6.31 3.37
N THR A 263 -0.71 5.94 2.99
CA THR A 263 0.53 6.32 3.68
C THR A 263 0.80 7.82 3.62
N ASP A 264 0.14 8.58 2.74
CA ASP A 264 0.16 10.04 2.74
C ASP A 264 -0.23 10.65 4.11
N PHE A 265 -0.98 9.91 4.93
CA PHE A 265 -1.49 10.39 6.22
C PHE A 265 -0.63 9.97 7.42
N ASP A 266 0.40 9.16 7.21
CA ASP A 266 1.28 8.71 8.29
C ASP A 266 2.06 9.84 8.95
N PRO A 267 2.50 10.89 8.24
CA PRO A 267 3.07 12.06 8.87
C PRO A 267 2.12 12.74 9.88
N LEU A 268 0.82 12.82 9.56
CA LEU A 268 -0.17 13.39 10.47
C LEU A 268 -0.32 12.56 11.74
N LYS A 269 -0.22 11.23 11.65
CA LYS A 269 -0.28 10.35 12.81
C LYS A 269 0.93 10.49 13.76
N GLN A 270 2.06 11.04 13.28
CA GLN A 270 3.26 11.25 14.10
C GLN A 270 3.14 12.49 15.01
N ILE A 271 2.22 13.42 14.72
CA ILE A 271 2.03 14.64 15.51
C ILE A 271 1.18 14.30 16.74
N SER A 272 1.75 14.48 17.94
CA SER A 272 1.17 14.00 19.21
C SER A 272 -0.18 14.64 19.55
N GLU A 273 -0.42 15.86 19.09
CA GLU A 273 -1.53 16.73 19.50
C GLU A 273 -2.77 16.61 18.61
N ILE A 274 -2.74 15.75 17.58
CA ILE A 274 -3.86 15.59 16.66
C ILE A 274 -4.43 14.17 16.68
N SER A 275 -5.75 14.06 16.51
CA SER A 275 -6.44 12.81 16.22
C SER A 275 -6.57 12.63 14.72
N VAL A 276 -6.28 11.42 14.23
CA VAL A 276 -6.46 11.03 12.84
C VAL A 276 -7.36 9.80 12.80
N ARG A 277 -8.57 9.96 12.30
CA ARG A 277 -9.58 8.90 12.27
C ARG A 277 -9.94 8.49 10.86
N PHE A 278 -9.95 7.17 10.59
CA PHE A 278 -10.60 6.64 9.40
C PHE A 278 -12.09 6.43 9.69
N VAL A 279 -12.95 7.12 8.94
CA VAL A 279 -14.39 7.18 9.18
C VAL A 279 -15.19 6.39 8.14
N ASN A 280 -16.23 5.71 8.59
CA ASN A 280 -17.07 4.85 7.76
C ASN A 280 -18.51 5.38 7.62
N SER A 281 -18.88 6.40 8.39
CA SER A 281 -20.21 6.99 8.40
C SER A 281 -20.19 8.51 8.44
N VAL A 282 -21.25 9.11 7.94
CA VAL A 282 -21.44 10.58 7.88
C VAL A 282 -21.45 11.22 9.27
N ALA A 283 -21.96 10.51 10.28
CA ALA A 283 -22.02 11.01 11.65
C ALA A 283 -20.64 11.26 12.26
N GLU A 284 -19.63 10.49 11.83
CA GLU A 284 -18.25 10.62 12.32
C GLU A 284 -17.52 11.87 11.78
N LEU A 285 -18.12 12.62 10.84
CA LEU A 285 -17.53 13.85 10.28
C LEU A 285 -17.78 15.08 11.15
N GLU A 286 -18.71 15.05 12.11
CA GLU A 286 -19.21 16.27 12.78
C GLU A 286 -18.17 16.99 13.63
N SER A 287 -17.22 16.26 14.21
CA SER A 287 -16.17 16.83 15.08
C SER A 287 -14.89 17.22 14.32
N ALA A 288 -14.80 16.98 13.01
CA ALA A 288 -13.56 17.17 12.28
C ALA A 288 -13.37 18.62 11.83
N GLU A 289 -12.18 19.18 12.07
CA GLU A 289 -11.73 20.46 11.47
C GLU A 289 -11.19 20.25 10.04
N LEU A 290 -10.64 19.06 9.76
CA LEU A 290 -10.18 18.67 8.43
C LEU A 290 -10.80 17.32 8.04
N ILE A 291 -11.47 17.30 6.89
CA ILE A 291 -11.95 16.06 6.28
C ILE A 291 -11.12 15.78 5.04
N ILE A 292 -10.61 14.55 4.93
CA ILE A 292 -9.79 14.13 3.79
C ILE A 292 -10.55 13.10 2.95
N ILE A 293 -10.64 13.38 1.66
CA ILE A 293 -11.04 12.42 0.62
C ILE A 293 -9.75 11.90 0.02
N PRO A 294 -9.35 10.65 0.32
CA PRO A 294 -8.04 10.13 -0.08
C PRO A 294 -7.97 9.74 -1.54
N GLY A 295 -6.81 9.30 -1.98
CA GLY A 295 -6.63 8.67 -3.28
C GLY A 295 -7.47 7.41 -3.44
N SER A 296 -7.87 7.13 -4.65
CA SER A 296 -8.66 5.95 -5.02
C SER A 296 -8.04 5.22 -6.21
N LYS A 297 -8.14 3.88 -6.20
CA LYS A 297 -7.81 3.05 -7.37
C LYS A 297 -9.01 2.87 -8.31
N ASN A 298 -10.22 3.17 -7.86
CA ASN A 298 -11.44 3.17 -8.66
C ASN A 298 -12.29 4.38 -8.28
N THR A 299 -12.00 5.50 -8.92
CA THR A 299 -12.56 6.82 -8.62
C THR A 299 -14.07 6.85 -8.83
N LEU A 300 -14.57 6.25 -9.91
CA LEU A 300 -16.00 6.19 -10.21
C LEU A 300 -16.77 5.37 -9.17
N TYR A 301 -16.24 4.21 -8.78
CA TYR A 301 -16.88 3.38 -7.76
C TYR A 301 -16.94 4.09 -6.41
N ASP A 302 -15.83 4.67 -5.99
CA ASP A 302 -15.74 5.36 -4.71
C ASP A 302 -16.59 6.64 -4.71
N LEU A 303 -16.74 7.31 -5.85
CA LEU A 303 -17.67 8.44 -5.99
C LEU A 303 -19.13 8.01 -5.82
N ARG A 304 -19.55 6.88 -6.43
CA ARG A 304 -20.86 6.27 -6.18
C ARG A 304 -21.07 5.93 -4.70
N PHE A 305 -20.04 5.35 -4.07
CA PHE A 305 -20.08 5.06 -2.63
C PHE A 305 -20.33 6.33 -1.80
N LEU A 306 -19.64 7.45 -2.10
CA LEU A 306 -19.83 8.72 -1.42
C LEU A 306 -21.29 9.22 -1.55
N HIS A 307 -21.88 9.11 -2.74
CA HIS A 307 -23.29 9.46 -2.96
C HIS A 307 -24.23 8.51 -2.20
N GLN A 308 -24.07 7.21 -2.34
CA GLN A 308 -24.95 6.20 -1.71
C GLN A 308 -24.91 6.24 -0.19
N LYS A 309 -23.76 6.57 0.40
CA LYS A 309 -23.59 6.65 1.86
C LYS A 309 -23.94 8.03 2.44
N GLY A 310 -24.33 9.00 1.61
CA GLY A 310 -24.71 10.35 2.03
C GLY A 310 -23.53 11.26 2.34
N PHE A 311 -22.29 10.83 2.08
CA PHE A 311 -21.13 11.69 2.26
C PHE A 311 -21.16 12.90 1.33
N ALA A 312 -21.60 12.73 0.07
CA ALA A 312 -21.65 13.79 -0.92
C ALA A 312 -22.51 14.98 -0.45
N GLU A 313 -23.70 14.70 0.05
CA GLU A 313 -24.62 15.72 0.56
C GLU A 313 -24.06 16.39 1.82
N LYS A 314 -23.50 15.59 2.74
CA LYS A 314 -22.90 16.12 3.97
C LYS A 314 -21.70 17.04 3.67
N LEU A 315 -20.80 16.65 2.78
CA LEU A 315 -19.64 17.46 2.38
C LEU A 315 -20.08 18.81 1.75
N LYS A 316 -21.12 18.80 0.90
CA LYS A 316 -21.71 20.04 0.38
C LYS A 316 -22.26 20.92 1.49
N GLN A 317 -22.97 20.33 2.46
CA GLN A 317 -23.58 21.07 3.58
C GLN A 317 -22.56 21.74 4.50
N ILE A 318 -21.43 21.07 4.75
CA ILE A 318 -20.38 21.56 5.67
C ILE A 318 -19.29 22.40 4.97
N SER A 319 -19.28 22.41 3.64
CA SER A 319 -18.38 23.25 2.84
C SER A 319 -18.49 24.74 3.27
N GLY A 320 -17.35 25.40 3.43
CA GLY A 320 -17.22 26.75 3.98
C GLY A 320 -17.20 26.82 5.51
N ARG A 321 -17.49 25.72 6.22
CA ARG A 321 -17.37 25.63 7.68
C ARG A 321 -16.18 24.79 8.08
N THR A 322 -16.06 23.59 7.50
CA THR A 322 -15.00 22.62 7.73
C THR A 322 -14.10 22.54 6.51
N TRP A 323 -12.80 22.39 6.69
CA TRP A 323 -11.88 22.20 5.60
C TRP A 323 -12.00 20.80 4.99
N ILE A 324 -12.00 20.72 3.67
CA ILE A 324 -12.07 19.48 2.91
C ILE A 324 -10.84 19.42 2.00
N LEU A 325 -10.07 18.34 2.14
CA LEU A 325 -8.88 18.07 1.33
C LEU A 325 -9.14 16.86 0.44
N GLY A 326 -9.00 17.00 -0.88
CA GLY A 326 -9.00 15.90 -1.83
C GLY A 326 -7.60 15.62 -2.35
N ILE A 327 -7.17 14.35 -2.32
CA ILE A 327 -5.85 13.94 -2.86
C ILE A 327 -6.06 12.96 -4.00
N CYS A 328 -5.43 13.23 -5.17
CA CYS A 328 -5.43 12.37 -6.35
C CYS A 328 -6.87 12.04 -6.81
N GLY A 329 -7.33 10.78 -6.66
CA GLY A 329 -8.74 10.43 -6.93
C GLY A 329 -9.73 11.27 -6.11
N GLY A 330 -9.41 11.56 -4.84
CA GLY A 330 -10.20 12.46 -4.01
C GLY A 330 -10.28 13.89 -4.56
N PHE A 331 -9.19 14.38 -5.15
CA PHE A 331 -9.21 15.68 -5.84
C PHE A 331 -10.14 15.64 -7.08
N GLN A 332 -10.05 14.58 -7.88
CA GLN A 332 -10.96 14.39 -9.02
C GLN A 332 -12.44 14.37 -8.60
N MET A 333 -12.74 13.70 -7.48
CA MET A 333 -14.09 13.64 -6.91
C MET A 333 -14.65 14.99 -6.47
N LEU A 334 -13.79 15.97 -6.10
CA LEU A 334 -14.22 17.32 -5.73
C LEU A 334 -14.86 18.10 -6.90
N GLY A 335 -14.59 17.68 -8.15
CA GLY A 335 -15.09 18.31 -9.36
C GLY A 335 -16.60 18.18 -9.56
N GLU A 336 -17.08 18.65 -10.70
CA GLU A 336 -18.48 18.56 -11.12
C GLU A 336 -18.80 17.18 -11.73
N LYS A 337 -17.80 16.57 -12.40
CA LYS A 337 -17.98 15.33 -13.15
C LYS A 337 -16.66 14.57 -13.31
N VAL A 338 -16.77 13.23 -13.29
CA VAL A 338 -15.69 12.32 -13.69
C VAL A 338 -16.19 11.41 -14.80
N ASP A 339 -15.53 11.44 -15.95
CA ASP A 339 -15.85 10.66 -17.14
C ASP A 339 -14.78 9.59 -17.39
N ASP A 340 -15.22 8.35 -17.71
CA ASP A 340 -14.35 7.24 -18.12
C ASP A 340 -14.83 6.67 -19.47
N PRO A 341 -14.65 7.41 -20.58
CA PRO A 341 -15.13 6.99 -21.89
C PRO A 341 -14.44 5.75 -22.44
N TYR A 342 -13.29 5.40 -21.88
CA TYR A 342 -12.46 4.28 -22.34
C TYR A 342 -12.47 3.07 -21.40
N ASN A 343 -13.32 3.08 -20.35
CA ASN A 343 -13.37 2.04 -19.32
C ASN A 343 -12.00 1.75 -18.69
N MET A 344 -11.24 2.81 -18.37
CA MET A 344 -9.92 2.71 -17.75
C MET A 344 -9.99 2.18 -16.31
N GLU A 345 -11.10 2.47 -15.63
CA GLU A 345 -11.48 1.85 -14.35
C GLU A 345 -12.59 0.84 -14.61
N SER A 346 -12.42 -0.43 -14.20
CA SER A 346 -13.41 -1.46 -14.48
C SER A 346 -14.79 -1.08 -13.93
N SER A 347 -15.82 -1.18 -14.77
CA SER A 347 -17.19 -0.99 -14.38
C SER A 347 -17.61 -2.15 -13.45
N ALA A 348 -17.57 -1.93 -12.15
CA ALA A 348 -18.28 -2.79 -11.22
C ALA A 348 -19.78 -2.61 -11.48
N THR A 349 -20.35 -3.44 -12.37
CA THR A 349 -21.80 -3.57 -12.49
C THR A 349 -22.36 -3.85 -11.11
N THR A 350 -23.46 -3.18 -10.78
CA THR A 350 -24.25 -3.30 -9.56
C THR A 350 -24.63 -4.76 -9.28
N GLY A 351 -23.76 -5.48 -8.63
CA GLY A 351 -23.96 -6.79 -8.03
C GLY A 351 -23.58 -6.68 -6.57
N GLU A 352 -24.53 -6.90 -5.70
CA GLU A 352 -24.49 -6.78 -4.25
C GLU A 352 -23.14 -7.13 -3.62
N SER A 353 -22.72 -6.27 -2.72
CA SER A 353 -21.58 -6.41 -1.84
C SER A 353 -21.52 -7.80 -1.17
N SER A 354 -20.59 -8.64 -1.59
CA SER A 354 -20.19 -9.83 -0.84
C SER A 354 -18.77 -9.68 -0.29
N VAL A 355 -18.59 -8.68 0.57
CA VAL A 355 -17.43 -8.60 1.46
C VAL A 355 -17.98 -8.61 2.88
N ALA A 356 -18.66 -9.68 3.21
CA ALA A 356 -18.86 -10.24 4.56
C ALA A 356 -19.49 -11.62 4.36
N GLU A 357 -18.89 -12.63 4.99
CA GLU A 357 -19.37 -14.00 5.04
C GLU A 357 -19.17 -14.90 3.79
N LYS A 358 -18.05 -15.58 3.73
CA LYS A 358 -17.99 -16.96 3.21
C LYS A 358 -17.12 -17.85 4.07
N SER A 359 -17.71 -18.32 5.14
CA SER A 359 -17.54 -19.72 5.58
C SER A 359 -18.78 -20.47 5.09
N GLY A 360 -18.60 -21.57 4.34
CA GLY A 360 -19.73 -22.47 4.01
C GLY A 360 -19.75 -22.99 2.58
N ILE A 361 -19.31 -24.20 2.45
CA ILE A 361 -19.35 -25.10 1.30
C ILE A 361 -20.79 -25.31 0.82
N SER A 362 -21.05 -25.21 -0.49
CA SER A 362 -21.92 -26.19 -1.18
C SER A 362 -21.80 -26.08 -2.70
N ALA A 363 -21.39 -27.19 -3.29
CA ALA A 363 -21.44 -27.43 -4.73
C ALA A 363 -22.88 -27.76 -5.18
N LYS A 364 -23.35 -27.17 -6.28
CA LYS A 364 -24.30 -27.84 -7.20
C LYS A 364 -24.10 -27.35 -8.64
N SER A 365 -23.93 -28.35 -9.49
CA SER A 365 -23.90 -28.31 -10.95
C SER A 365 -25.22 -27.83 -11.55
N GLY A 366 -25.14 -27.05 -12.62
CA GLY A 366 -26.32 -26.71 -13.45
C GLY A 366 -25.88 -26.11 -14.80
N THR A 367 -26.23 -26.79 -15.82
CA THR A 367 -26.04 -26.71 -17.27
C THR A 367 -26.11 -25.31 -17.88
N ALA A 368 -25.26 -25.15 -18.90
CA ALA A 368 -25.22 -24.02 -19.83
C ALA A 368 -26.51 -23.87 -20.65
N ASP A 369 -26.95 -22.64 -20.85
CA ASP A 369 -27.66 -22.28 -22.07
C ASP A 369 -27.17 -20.92 -22.61
N LYS A 370 -26.82 -20.97 -23.89
CA LYS A 370 -26.40 -19.83 -24.70
C LYS A 370 -27.62 -18.99 -25.01
N CYS A 371 -27.59 -17.72 -24.72
CA CYS A 371 -28.37 -16.76 -25.50
C CYS A 371 -27.48 -15.52 -25.77
N ALA A 372 -27.04 -15.44 -27.02
CA ALA A 372 -26.47 -14.25 -27.60
C ALA A 372 -27.60 -13.32 -28.04
N THR A 373 -27.66 -12.13 -27.51
CA THR A 373 -28.27 -10.99 -28.21
C THR A 373 -27.55 -9.70 -27.83
N SER A 374 -27.02 -9.10 -28.85
CA SER A 374 -26.48 -7.76 -28.96
C SER A 374 -27.37 -6.69 -28.32
N ALA A 375 -26.78 -5.86 -27.50
CA ALA A 375 -27.18 -4.47 -27.39
C ALA A 375 -25.94 -3.65 -27.06
N ASN A 376 -25.38 -2.99 -28.05
CA ASN A 376 -24.49 -1.84 -27.91
C ASN A 376 -25.24 -0.74 -27.14
N SER A 377 -25.16 -0.71 -25.85
CA SER A 377 -25.41 0.49 -25.07
C SER A 377 -24.02 1.06 -24.69
N THR A 378 -23.56 1.99 -25.51
CA THR A 378 -22.51 2.95 -25.16
C THR A 378 -23.04 3.84 -24.02
N PHE A 379 -23.18 3.30 -22.82
CA PHE A 379 -23.25 4.14 -21.63
C PHE A 379 -21.83 4.58 -21.35
N ALA A 380 -21.53 5.84 -21.63
CA ALA A 380 -20.33 6.48 -21.13
C ALA A 380 -20.31 6.27 -19.61
N ASN A 381 -19.30 5.59 -19.08
CA ASN A 381 -19.07 5.50 -17.65
C ASN A 381 -18.75 6.91 -17.13
N SER A 382 -19.73 7.51 -16.50
CA SER A 382 -19.68 8.90 -16.05
C SER A 382 -20.39 9.01 -14.72
N GLU A 383 -19.79 9.72 -13.78
CA GLU A 383 -20.38 9.99 -12.46
C GLU A 383 -20.39 11.49 -12.17
N SER A 384 -21.45 11.94 -11.53
CA SER A 384 -21.51 13.29 -10.98
C SER A 384 -20.52 13.42 -9.84
N GLY A 385 -19.64 14.39 -9.90
CA GLY A 385 -18.73 14.73 -8.83
C GLY A 385 -19.42 15.39 -7.63
N LEU A 386 -18.62 15.80 -6.66
CA LEU A 386 -19.13 16.48 -5.48
C LEU A 386 -19.53 17.95 -5.75
N GLY A 387 -19.13 18.53 -6.89
CA GLY A 387 -19.45 19.92 -7.27
C GLY A 387 -18.87 20.96 -6.31
N LEU A 388 -17.78 20.64 -5.64
CA LEU A 388 -17.09 21.53 -4.70
C LEU A 388 -16.05 22.41 -5.39
N LEU A 389 -15.51 21.97 -6.53
CA LEU A 389 -14.63 22.73 -7.39
C LEU A 389 -15.18 22.78 -8.82
N PRO A 390 -15.03 23.93 -9.54
CA PRO A 390 -15.52 24.09 -10.92
C PRO A 390 -14.57 23.41 -11.91
N MET A 391 -14.52 22.09 -11.91
CA MET A 391 -13.64 21.31 -12.76
C MET A 391 -14.28 19.98 -13.16
N THR A 392 -13.83 19.45 -14.29
CA THR A 392 -14.21 18.12 -14.78
C THR A 392 -12.96 17.28 -15.00
N THR A 393 -13.09 15.97 -14.82
CA THR A 393 -12.01 15.02 -15.06
C THR A 393 -12.44 14.00 -16.11
N VAL A 394 -11.56 13.72 -17.07
CA VAL A 394 -11.72 12.63 -18.04
C VAL A 394 -10.61 11.61 -17.80
N LEU A 395 -10.97 10.36 -17.51
CA LEU A 395 -10.02 9.28 -17.33
C LEU A 395 -9.58 8.78 -18.71
N GLU A 396 -8.43 9.28 -19.18
CA GLU A 396 -7.88 8.98 -20.49
C GLU A 396 -6.35 9.01 -20.49
N GLY A 397 -5.79 8.50 -21.58
CA GLY A 397 -4.35 8.54 -21.84
C GLY A 397 -3.53 7.57 -20.97
N ASP A 398 -2.24 7.80 -20.96
CA ASP A 398 -1.29 7.03 -20.16
C ASP A 398 -1.32 7.49 -18.69
N LYS A 399 -1.09 6.52 -17.80
CA LYS A 399 -0.95 6.81 -16.38
C LYS A 399 0.22 7.74 -16.14
N LYS A 400 -0.02 8.87 -15.48
CA LYS A 400 1.02 9.82 -15.12
C LYS A 400 1.80 9.29 -13.92
N LEU A 401 3.11 9.14 -14.10
CA LEU A 401 4.05 8.67 -13.09
C LEU A 401 5.23 9.64 -13.06
N VAL A 402 5.26 10.53 -12.06
CA VAL A 402 6.29 11.57 -11.94
C VAL A 402 6.71 11.68 -10.48
N ARG A 403 8.01 11.65 -10.21
CA ARG A 403 8.60 12.01 -8.91
C ARG A 403 9.54 13.19 -9.12
N ARG A 404 9.36 14.27 -8.37
CA ARG A 404 10.17 15.47 -8.49
C ARG A 404 10.08 16.36 -7.27
N GLU A 405 10.91 17.39 -7.23
CA GLU A 405 10.74 18.52 -6.34
C GLU A 405 9.67 19.46 -6.88
N TYR A 406 8.76 19.88 -6.00
CA TYR A 406 7.71 20.84 -6.28
C TYR A 406 8.03 22.18 -5.60
N LYS A 407 7.62 23.27 -6.24
CA LYS A 407 7.75 24.64 -5.71
C LYS A 407 6.38 25.20 -5.37
N GLY A 408 6.23 25.64 -4.14
CA GLY A 408 4.99 26.23 -3.65
C GLY A 408 4.76 27.64 -4.21
N GLN A 409 3.49 27.96 -4.41
CA GLN A 409 2.99 29.31 -4.76
C GLN A 409 1.91 29.73 -3.78
N ASN A 410 1.55 31.01 -3.81
CA ASN A 410 0.50 31.58 -2.99
C ASN A 410 0.70 31.26 -1.50
N TRP A 411 -0.20 30.50 -0.89
CA TRP A 411 -0.11 30.17 0.53
C TRP A 411 1.05 29.23 0.90
N LEU A 412 1.66 28.53 -0.08
CA LEU A 412 2.88 27.75 0.07
C LEU A 412 4.13 28.42 -0.54
N ALA A 413 4.02 29.71 -0.88
CA ALA A 413 5.12 30.44 -1.53
C ALA A 413 6.42 30.36 -0.70
N GLY A 414 7.53 30.06 -1.37
CA GLY A 414 8.85 29.92 -0.75
C GLY A 414 9.15 28.53 -0.20
N LEU A 415 8.20 27.59 -0.22
CA LEU A 415 8.43 26.21 0.16
C LEU A 415 8.76 25.34 -1.04
N ASN A 416 9.64 24.37 -0.82
CA ASN A 416 9.93 23.29 -1.75
C ASN A 416 9.76 21.96 -1.03
N TRP A 417 9.23 20.96 -1.74
CA TRP A 417 9.13 19.59 -1.20
C TRP A 417 9.24 18.55 -2.31
N THR A 418 9.71 17.36 -1.97
CA THR A 418 9.67 16.22 -2.88
C THR A 418 8.31 15.54 -2.76
N GLY A 419 7.74 15.14 -3.90
CA GLY A 419 6.49 14.40 -3.96
C GLY A 419 6.39 13.63 -5.27
N TYR A 420 5.25 12.98 -5.48
CA TYR A 420 5.02 12.23 -6.72
C TYR A 420 3.56 12.32 -7.17
N GLU A 421 3.37 12.21 -8.47
CA GLU A 421 2.06 12.08 -9.13
C GLU A 421 1.90 10.64 -9.62
N ILE A 422 0.76 10.04 -9.32
CA ILE A 422 0.40 8.69 -9.75
C ILE A 422 -1.10 8.62 -10.02
N HIS A 423 -1.54 9.03 -11.20
CA HIS A 423 -2.96 9.11 -11.54
C HIS A 423 -3.24 8.84 -13.02
N LEU A 424 -4.47 8.45 -13.30
CA LEU A 424 -5.08 8.48 -14.62
C LEU A 424 -5.94 9.74 -14.73
N GLY A 425 -6.15 10.17 -15.97
CA GLY A 425 -7.07 11.24 -16.30
C GLY A 425 -6.48 12.63 -16.31
N GLN A 426 -7.18 13.48 -17.01
CA GLN A 426 -6.91 14.90 -17.16
C GLN A 426 -8.03 15.69 -16.54
N THR A 427 -7.68 16.66 -15.69
CA THR A 427 -8.64 17.55 -15.06
C THR A 427 -8.54 18.93 -15.69
N GLU A 428 -9.68 19.44 -16.12
CA GLU A 428 -9.81 20.79 -16.67
C GLU A 428 -10.70 21.63 -15.77
N PHE A 429 -10.28 22.85 -15.46
CA PHE A 429 -11.10 23.83 -14.76
C PHE A 429 -11.97 24.58 -15.76
N VAL A 430 -13.23 24.79 -15.41
CA VAL A 430 -14.20 25.61 -16.18
C VAL A 430 -13.69 27.05 -16.27
N GLU A 431 -13.14 27.56 -15.15
CA GLU A 431 -12.46 28.83 -15.05
C GLU A 431 -11.10 28.64 -14.40
N LYS A 432 -10.12 29.48 -14.74
CA LYS A 432 -8.78 29.40 -14.15
C LYS A 432 -8.87 29.48 -12.62
N PRO A 433 -8.27 28.53 -11.89
CA PRO A 433 -8.27 28.56 -10.42
C PRO A 433 -7.70 29.89 -9.90
N GLN A 434 -8.38 30.48 -8.94
CA GLN A 434 -7.94 31.77 -8.38
C GLN A 434 -6.66 31.64 -7.55
N GLU A 435 -6.48 30.51 -6.86
CA GLU A 435 -5.34 30.30 -5.98
C GLU A 435 -4.72 28.91 -6.17
N PRO A 436 -4.01 28.65 -7.31
CA PRO A 436 -3.19 27.46 -7.44
C PRO A 436 -1.99 27.55 -6.49
N PHE A 437 -1.60 26.42 -5.87
CA PHE A 437 -0.48 26.45 -4.92
C PHE A 437 0.76 25.67 -5.35
N VAL A 438 0.73 25.07 -6.55
CA VAL A 438 1.87 24.35 -7.15
C VAL A 438 2.10 24.83 -8.57
N VAL A 439 3.36 25.11 -8.89
CA VAL A 439 3.82 25.37 -10.25
C VAL A 439 4.64 24.20 -10.76
N THR A 440 4.47 23.89 -12.03
CA THR A 440 5.37 23.00 -12.75
C THR A 440 6.11 23.76 -13.84
N ASP A 441 7.40 23.54 -13.96
CA ASP A 441 8.21 24.09 -15.05
C ASP A 441 7.95 23.42 -16.42
N ALA A 442 6.98 22.48 -16.49
CA ALA A 442 6.64 21.76 -17.70
C ALA A 442 5.82 22.64 -18.66
N PRO A 443 6.22 22.80 -19.93
CA PRO A 443 5.56 23.68 -20.91
C PRO A 443 4.10 23.31 -21.21
N GLU A 444 3.70 22.06 -20.95
CA GLU A 444 2.35 21.53 -21.20
C GLU A 444 1.39 21.70 -20.02
N ALA A 445 1.84 22.29 -18.92
CA ALA A 445 1.03 22.49 -17.71
C ALA A 445 -0.10 23.53 -17.86
N HIS A 446 -0.49 23.89 -19.06
CA HIS A 446 -1.39 25.00 -19.32
C HIS A 446 -2.86 24.79 -18.94
N LYS A 447 -3.26 23.59 -18.50
CA LYS A 447 -4.67 23.35 -18.20
C LYS A 447 -4.97 22.75 -16.84
N ALA A 448 -4.05 22.07 -16.17
CA ALA A 448 -4.30 21.44 -14.89
C ALA A 448 -3.44 22.03 -13.78
N ALA A 449 -4.04 22.74 -12.85
CA ALA A 449 -3.38 23.04 -11.59
C ALA A 449 -3.19 21.71 -10.81
N LEU A 450 -1.94 21.41 -10.41
CA LEU A 450 -1.62 20.23 -9.61
C LEU A 450 -2.08 20.34 -8.16
N GLY A 451 -2.39 21.57 -7.73
CA GLY A 451 -2.96 21.83 -6.42
C GLY A 451 -3.66 23.18 -6.40
N VAL A 452 -4.83 23.25 -5.78
CA VAL A 452 -5.67 24.43 -5.67
C VAL A 452 -6.25 24.58 -4.28
N ILE A 453 -6.50 25.81 -3.86
CA ILE A 453 -7.25 26.14 -2.66
C ILE A 453 -8.41 27.08 -3.01
N GLU A 454 -9.59 26.77 -2.52
CA GLU A 454 -10.80 27.61 -2.56
C GLU A 454 -11.18 27.99 -1.13
N ARG A 455 -10.77 29.21 -0.73
CA ARG A 455 -10.88 29.65 0.67
C ARG A 455 -12.31 29.85 1.16
N LYS A 456 -13.22 30.34 0.32
CA LYS A 456 -14.62 30.58 0.72
C LYS A 456 -15.33 29.26 1.06
N ARG A 457 -15.06 28.23 0.27
CA ARG A 457 -15.63 26.89 0.47
C ARG A 457 -14.77 26.03 1.40
N LYS A 458 -13.59 26.49 1.79
CA LYS A 458 -12.59 25.74 2.57
C LYS A 458 -12.23 24.41 1.90
N ILE A 459 -11.90 24.44 0.62
CA ILE A 459 -11.54 23.28 -0.18
C ILE A 459 -10.08 23.35 -0.57
N ILE A 460 -9.36 22.25 -0.40
CA ILE A 460 -8.01 22.03 -0.90
C ILE A 460 -8.04 20.78 -1.78
N GLY A 461 -7.40 20.83 -2.94
CA GLY A 461 -7.27 19.65 -3.79
C GLY A 461 -5.89 19.56 -4.41
N THR A 462 -5.32 18.36 -4.50
CA THR A 462 -4.00 18.16 -5.12
C THR A 462 -3.85 16.76 -5.72
N TYR A 463 -3.06 16.68 -6.80
CA TYR A 463 -2.59 15.41 -7.36
C TYR A 463 -1.32 14.87 -6.69
N ILE A 464 -0.66 15.68 -5.86
CA ILE A 464 0.66 15.36 -5.33
C ILE A 464 0.53 14.50 -4.08
N HIS A 465 1.12 13.32 -4.13
CA HIS A 465 1.35 12.45 -3.00
C HIS A 465 2.67 12.81 -2.31
N GLY A 466 2.79 12.48 -1.01
CA GLY A 466 3.99 12.73 -0.22
C GLY A 466 4.20 14.20 0.18
N TRP A 467 3.32 15.14 -0.20
CA TRP A 467 3.45 16.55 0.15
C TRP A 467 3.31 16.81 1.66
N LEU A 468 2.60 15.95 2.38
CA LEU A 468 2.50 15.97 3.84
C LEU A 468 3.73 15.37 4.55
N GLU A 469 4.74 14.89 3.82
CA GLU A 469 6.04 14.53 4.39
C GLU A 469 6.92 15.76 4.69
N SER A 470 6.57 16.97 4.17
CA SER A 470 7.23 18.23 4.53
C SER A 470 6.63 18.82 5.79
N PRO A 471 7.42 18.99 6.87
CA PRO A 471 6.96 19.65 8.10
C PRO A 471 6.48 21.08 7.86
N GLU A 472 7.14 21.81 6.97
CA GLU A 472 6.79 23.19 6.63
C GLU A 472 5.43 23.28 5.93
N VAL A 473 5.13 22.32 5.05
CA VAL A 473 3.82 22.21 4.40
C VAL A 473 2.72 21.93 5.43
N ILE A 474 2.95 21.00 6.35
CA ILE A 474 2.01 20.72 7.44
C ILE A 474 1.81 21.95 8.31
N GLN A 475 2.87 22.68 8.63
CA GLN A 475 2.79 23.91 9.43
C GLN A 475 1.89 24.94 8.75
N GLN A 476 2.04 25.16 7.43
CA GLN A 476 1.18 26.06 6.68
C GLN A 476 -0.26 25.53 6.60
N LEU A 477 -0.45 24.25 6.42
CA LEU A 477 -1.78 23.63 6.44
C LEU A 477 -2.46 23.86 7.79
N PHE A 478 -1.79 23.59 8.90
CA PHE A 478 -2.37 23.76 10.23
C PHE A 478 -2.65 25.24 10.56
N ALA A 479 -1.84 26.16 10.08
CA ALA A 479 -2.10 27.60 10.20
C ALA A 479 -3.38 28.06 9.47
N LEU A 480 -3.84 27.30 8.45
CA LEU A 480 -5.14 27.52 7.83
C LEU A 480 -6.31 26.94 8.64
N LEU A 481 -6.07 25.82 9.34
CA LEU A 481 -7.10 25.06 10.03
C LEU A 481 -7.42 25.62 11.41
N SER A 482 -6.40 26.07 12.14
CA SER A 482 -6.48 26.46 13.54
C SER A 482 -5.52 27.60 13.87
N SER A 483 -5.83 28.39 14.90
CA SER A 483 -4.90 29.36 15.51
C SER A 483 -3.95 28.72 16.53
N GLU A 484 -4.10 27.44 16.81
CA GLU A 484 -3.25 26.69 17.75
C GLU A 484 -1.85 26.46 17.17
N THR A 485 -0.88 26.32 18.04
CA THR A 485 0.48 25.91 17.67
C THR A 485 0.66 24.41 17.90
N PHE A 486 1.37 23.75 16.96
CA PHE A 486 1.58 22.30 16.97
C PHE A 486 3.06 21.98 17.01
N GLU A 487 3.42 20.94 17.75
CA GLU A 487 4.77 20.37 17.74
C GLU A 487 4.90 19.43 16.54
N ILE A 488 5.35 19.98 15.42
CA ILE A 488 5.56 19.22 14.19
C ILE A 488 6.99 18.67 14.22
N PRO A 489 7.21 17.35 14.03
CA PRO A 489 8.56 16.79 13.92
C PRO A 489 9.38 17.51 12.87
N PHE A 490 10.64 17.82 13.19
CA PHE A 490 11.54 18.54 12.26
C PHE A 490 11.76 17.75 10.96
N SER A 491 11.75 16.40 11.05
CA SER A 491 11.88 15.51 9.89
C SER A 491 11.12 14.21 10.13
N PHE A 492 10.15 13.94 9.28
CA PHE A 492 9.47 12.64 9.26
C PHE A 492 10.39 11.52 8.76
N GLN A 493 11.33 11.86 7.88
CA GLN A 493 12.32 10.90 7.39
C GLN A 493 13.26 10.44 8.51
N GLU A 494 13.74 11.35 9.36
CA GLU A 494 14.56 10.98 10.52
C GLU A 494 13.82 10.09 11.52
N THR A 495 12.53 10.36 11.73
CA THR A 495 11.69 9.51 12.57
C THR A 495 11.57 8.11 11.99
N LYS A 496 11.38 7.99 10.68
CA LYS A 496 11.31 6.73 9.95
C LYS A 496 12.64 5.96 10.02
N GLU A 497 13.77 6.64 9.81
CA GLU A 497 15.11 6.04 9.95
C GLU A 497 15.35 5.49 11.36
N ARG A 498 14.96 6.24 12.40
CA ARG A 498 15.06 5.79 13.79
C ARG A 498 14.18 4.57 14.07
N GLU A 499 12.94 4.54 13.60
CA GLU A 499 12.05 3.37 13.76
C GLU A 499 12.64 2.12 13.07
N MET A 500 13.27 2.28 11.91
CA MET A 500 13.97 1.18 11.23
C MET A 500 15.17 0.67 12.03
N ASP A 501 15.95 1.56 12.62
CA ASP A 501 17.07 1.17 13.49
C ASP A 501 16.59 0.45 14.76
N GLU A 502 15.52 0.97 15.38
CA GLU A 502 14.90 0.32 16.53
C GLU A 502 14.33 -1.06 16.18
N LEU A 503 13.74 -1.22 14.98
CA LEU A 503 13.28 -2.52 14.51
C LEU A 503 14.45 -3.49 14.33
N ALA A 504 15.55 -3.07 13.73
CA ALA A 504 16.74 -3.90 13.57
C ALA A 504 17.28 -4.39 14.91
N LEU A 505 17.45 -3.50 15.89
CA LEU A 505 17.86 -3.82 17.26
C LEU A 505 16.87 -4.75 17.97
N PHE A 506 15.57 -4.52 17.75
CA PHE A 506 14.53 -5.37 18.31
C PHE A 506 14.62 -6.80 17.77
N LEU A 507 14.88 -6.97 16.48
CA LEU A 507 15.06 -8.30 15.88
C LEU A 507 16.35 -8.97 16.38
N GLU A 508 17.44 -8.23 16.55
CA GLU A 508 18.68 -8.77 17.15
C GLU A 508 18.46 -9.34 18.55
N LYS A 509 17.59 -8.71 19.33
CA LYS A 509 17.27 -9.15 20.68
C LYS A 509 16.39 -10.42 20.72
N HIS A 510 15.53 -10.62 19.73
CA HIS A 510 14.46 -11.62 19.76
C HIS A 510 14.64 -12.77 18.76
N CYS A 511 15.67 -12.72 17.91
CA CYS A 511 15.98 -13.75 16.93
C CYS A 511 17.43 -14.24 17.09
N GLU A 512 17.66 -15.51 16.76
CA GLU A 512 19.00 -16.12 16.71
C GLU A 512 19.71 -15.69 15.40
N ILE A 513 20.05 -14.38 15.29
CA ILE A 513 20.52 -13.76 14.04
C ILE A 513 21.70 -14.50 13.43
N GLU A 514 22.67 -14.91 14.26
CA GLU A 514 23.85 -15.61 13.76
C GLU A 514 23.52 -16.98 13.14
N LYS A 515 22.47 -17.65 13.63
CA LYS A 515 21.99 -18.89 13.02
C LYS A 515 21.20 -18.63 11.73
N ILE A 516 20.40 -17.56 11.70
CA ILE A 516 19.62 -17.17 10.51
C ILE A 516 20.56 -16.80 9.35
N LEU A 517 21.65 -16.08 9.63
CA LEU A 517 22.59 -15.61 8.62
C LEU A 517 23.70 -16.62 8.26
N ARG A 518 23.98 -17.62 9.11
CA ARG A 518 25.02 -18.63 8.82
C ARG A 518 24.67 -19.49 7.60
N ASN A 519 25.72 -19.87 6.86
CA ASN A 519 25.67 -20.89 5.80
C ASN A 519 25.47 -22.29 6.36
#